data_fe7c7e70350a272d57d46c1dabc2e93b
#
_entry.id   fe7c7e70350a272d57d46c1dabc2e93b
#
_cell.length_a   1.000
_cell.length_b   1.000
_cell.length_c   1.000
_cell.angle_alpha   90.00
_cell.angle_beta   90.00
_cell.angle_gamma   90.00
#
_symmetry.space_group_name_H-M   'P 1'
#
loop_
_entity.id
_entity.type
_entity.pdbx_description
1 polymer ?
#
loop_
_entity_poly.entity_id
_entity_poly.type
_entity_poly.pdbx_seq_one_letter_code
_entity_poly.pdbx_strand_id
1 'polypeptide(L)'
;MQNLKSSNAKRRKLLYYLYLTPLVYFFPTIFSRLRLKGLLNHKNSQTKYIQSRVKYYLRKTSAFKVSKKAKNLSELFWNQFFKNKQNSHFVDYYMLLQFFKKSNKTDFIYSSQDYIDSAVAKQHPSHPTFVKSRPISSNNKNSILLKLNQVKLFHFISDTKKFEHKKDQAVWRGDVRNNSIRERFIKNFYTSPLFDIGQTNPQQDTPWMKRFMSIEDQLDYKFIFCLEGKCISTNLYWAMSSNSVCVMPKPKFESWFMEGKLKNGVHYI
;
A
#
# COMPACT_ATOMS: atom_id res chain seq x y z
N MET A 1 24.98 10.77 10.87
CA MET A 1 24.10 10.82 9.68
C MET A 1 23.00 9.75 9.63
N GLN A 2 23.25 8.48 9.99
CA GLN A 2 22.21 7.42 10.00
C GLN A 2 21.02 7.72 10.93
N ASN A 3 21.24 8.33 12.08
CA ASN A 3 20.18 8.71 13.03
C ASN A 3 19.21 9.80 12.49
N LEU A 4 19.70 10.70 11.67
CA LEU A 4 18.88 11.78 11.08
C LEU A 4 17.94 11.29 9.98
N LYS A 5 18.39 10.33 9.16
CA LYS A 5 17.58 9.76 8.05
C LYS A 5 16.47 8.83 8.56
N SER A 6 16.74 8.05 9.61
CA SER A 6 15.72 7.29 10.37
C SER A 6 14.70 8.23 11.05
N SER A 7 15.12 9.43 11.44
CA SER A 7 14.31 10.49 12.04
C SER A 7 13.20 10.97 11.09
N ASN A 8 13.46 11.13 9.80
CA ASN A 8 12.47 11.62 8.84
C ASN A 8 11.28 10.66 8.65
N ALA A 9 11.53 9.36 8.62
CA ALA A 9 10.46 8.37 8.53
C ALA A 9 9.62 8.31 9.81
N LYS A 10 10.27 8.41 10.98
CA LYS A 10 9.59 8.49 12.28
C LYS A 10 8.78 9.78 12.41
N ARG A 11 9.36 10.94 12.05
CA ARG A 11 8.69 12.24 12.05
C ARG A 11 7.45 12.24 11.16
N ARG A 12 7.57 11.71 9.93
CA ARG A 12 6.44 11.60 9.00
C ARG A 12 5.33 10.73 9.57
N LYS A 13 5.66 9.59 10.17
CA LYS A 13 4.69 8.73 10.84
C LYS A 13 4.02 9.42 12.01
N LEU A 14 4.78 10.16 12.81
CA LEU A 14 4.24 10.93 13.93
C LEU A 14 3.27 12.00 13.43
N LEU A 15 3.67 12.80 12.44
CA LEU A 15 2.83 13.85 11.85
C LEU A 15 1.55 13.26 11.23
N TYR A 16 1.63 12.11 10.57
CA TYR A 16 0.46 11.42 10.05
C TYR A 16 -0.56 11.11 11.16
N TYR A 17 -0.12 10.54 12.28
CA TYR A 17 -1.04 10.22 13.38
C TYR A 17 -1.51 11.48 14.12
N LEU A 18 -0.66 12.45 14.34
CA LEU A 18 -1.04 13.72 14.97
C LEU A 18 -2.10 14.48 14.17
N TYR A 19 -2.01 14.44 12.84
CA TYR A 19 -2.98 15.11 11.97
C TYR A 19 -4.26 14.31 11.78
N LEU A 20 -4.17 13.02 11.48
CA LEU A 20 -5.34 12.21 11.11
C LEU A 20 -6.12 11.72 12.33
N THR A 21 -5.48 11.43 13.45
CA THR A 21 -6.19 10.91 14.63
C THR A 21 -7.24 11.89 15.14
N PRO A 22 -6.94 13.17 15.37
CA PRO A 22 -7.97 14.15 15.76
C PRO A 22 -9.10 14.28 14.73
N LEU A 23 -8.77 14.27 13.43
CA LEU A 23 -9.77 14.33 12.36
C LEU A 23 -10.72 13.14 12.40
N VAL A 24 -10.18 11.95 12.65
CA VAL A 24 -10.98 10.72 12.76
C VAL A 24 -11.92 10.76 13.95
N TYR A 25 -11.47 11.25 15.09
CA TYR A 25 -12.20 11.15 16.35
C TYR A 25 -13.09 12.35 16.67
N PHE A 26 -12.64 13.54 16.36
CA PHE A 26 -13.27 14.78 16.79
C PHE A 26 -13.93 15.58 15.66
N PHE A 27 -13.58 15.31 14.41
CA PHE A 27 -14.12 16.09 13.30
C PHE A 27 -15.58 15.70 13.02
N PRO A 28 -16.51 16.67 13.01
CA PRO A 28 -17.92 16.39 12.75
C PRO A 28 -18.13 15.83 11.35
N THR A 29 -18.78 14.67 11.27
CA THR A 29 -19.03 13.98 9.97
C THR A 29 -19.87 14.79 8.99
N ILE A 30 -20.57 15.85 9.47
CA ILE A 30 -21.34 16.73 8.62
C ILE A 30 -20.44 17.47 7.60
N PHE A 31 -19.26 17.95 8.02
CA PHE A 31 -18.33 18.63 7.12
C PHE A 31 -17.77 17.68 6.06
N SER A 32 -17.44 16.45 6.43
CA SER A 32 -17.00 15.44 5.46
C SER A 32 -18.07 15.16 4.42
N ARG A 33 -19.34 15.09 4.83
CA ARG A 33 -20.48 14.87 3.92
C ARG A 33 -20.77 16.05 3.01
N LEU A 34 -20.67 17.27 3.52
CA LEU A 34 -20.82 18.49 2.70
C LEU A 34 -19.72 18.55 1.64
N ARG A 35 -18.48 18.26 2.03
CA ARG A 35 -17.34 18.15 1.12
C ARG A 35 -17.57 17.08 0.05
N LEU A 36 -18.08 15.91 0.43
CA LEU A 36 -18.41 14.85 -0.53
C LEU A 36 -19.49 15.32 -1.54
N LYS A 37 -20.55 15.97 -1.08
CA LYS A 37 -21.57 16.54 -1.98
C LYS A 37 -20.95 17.52 -2.97
N GLY A 38 -20.08 18.42 -2.50
CA GLY A 38 -19.35 19.35 -3.38
C GLY A 38 -18.53 18.63 -4.44
N LEU A 39 -17.76 17.60 -4.03
CA LEU A 39 -16.94 16.82 -4.95
C LEU A 39 -17.76 16.03 -5.98
N LEU A 40 -18.92 15.48 -5.59
CA LEU A 40 -19.79 14.71 -6.48
C LEU A 40 -20.58 15.61 -7.45
N ASN A 41 -20.88 16.83 -7.05
CA ASN A 41 -21.62 17.80 -7.90
C ASN A 41 -20.73 18.50 -8.92
N HIS A 42 -19.40 18.47 -8.75
CA HIS A 42 -18.49 19.00 -9.76
C HIS A 42 -18.54 18.15 -11.04
N LYS A 43 -19.14 18.71 -12.11
CA LYS A 43 -18.96 18.20 -13.47
C LYS A 43 -17.48 18.40 -13.85
N ASN A 44 -16.68 17.37 -13.63
CA ASN A 44 -15.24 17.40 -13.92
C ASN A 44 -15.01 16.79 -15.31
N SER A 45 -14.15 17.42 -16.11
CA SER A 45 -13.63 16.86 -17.36
C SER A 45 -13.02 15.47 -17.21
N GLN A 46 -12.64 15.08 -15.99
CA GLN A 46 -12.05 13.78 -15.64
C GLN A 46 -13.09 12.72 -15.25
N THR A 47 -14.39 12.95 -15.41
CA THR A 47 -15.44 12.01 -14.94
C THR A 47 -15.24 10.59 -15.51
N LYS A 48 -14.96 10.45 -16.80
CA LYS A 48 -14.68 9.15 -17.44
C LYS A 48 -13.47 8.44 -16.83
N TYR A 49 -12.41 9.18 -16.56
CA TYR A 49 -11.20 8.65 -15.92
C TYR A 49 -11.50 8.19 -14.49
N ILE A 50 -12.19 8.98 -13.70
CA ILE A 50 -12.60 8.63 -12.33
C ILE A 50 -13.46 7.37 -12.34
N GLN A 51 -14.46 7.28 -13.22
CA GLN A 51 -15.32 6.10 -13.35
C GLN A 51 -14.53 4.85 -13.73
N SER A 52 -13.58 4.95 -14.65
CA SER A 52 -12.72 3.82 -15.02
C SER A 52 -11.88 3.32 -13.84
N ARG A 53 -11.37 4.24 -13.01
CA ARG A 53 -10.62 3.88 -11.79
C ARG A 53 -11.52 3.23 -10.74
N VAL A 54 -12.71 3.79 -10.51
CA VAL A 54 -13.69 3.21 -9.58
C VAL A 54 -14.04 1.78 -10.01
N LYS A 55 -14.32 1.57 -11.30
CA LYS A 55 -14.57 0.23 -11.86
C LYS A 55 -13.38 -0.73 -11.63
N TYR A 56 -12.16 -0.24 -11.79
CA TYR A 56 -10.96 -1.03 -11.53
C TYR A 56 -10.84 -1.45 -10.07
N TYR A 57 -11.01 -0.52 -9.13
CA TYR A 57 -10.86 -0.81 -7.71
C TYR A 57 -11.99 -1.68 -7.17
N LEU A 58 -13.21 -1.42 -7.58
CA LEU A 58 -14.40 -2.10 -7.09
C LEU A 58 -14.54 -3.51 -7.63
N ARG A 59 -14.29 -3.74 -8.93
CA ARG A 59 -14.48 -5.00 -9.67
C ARG A 59 -15.82 -5.71 -9.49
N LYS A 60 -16.66 -5.27 -8.59
CA LYS A 60 -17.98 -5.83 -8.33
C LYS A 60 -19.01 -5.12 -9.18
N THR A 61 -19.81 -5.91 -9.90
CA THR A 61 -20.86 -5.39 -10.80
C THR A 61 -22.27 -5.53 -10.23
N SER A 62 -22.44 -6.35 -9.19
CA SER A 62 -23.75 -6.61 -8.57
C SER A 62 -23.88 -5.96 -7.20
N ALA A 63 -25.06 -5.43 -6.88
CA ALA A 63 -25.39 -5.03 -5.53
C ALA A 63 -25.35 -6.25 -4.59
N PHE A 64 -25.05 -6.03 -3.33
CA PHE A 64 -25.13 -7.04 -2.28
C PHE A 64 -26.14 -6.61 -1.24
N LYS A 65 -26.83 -7.58 -0.63
CA LYS A 65 -27.76 -7.31 0.45
C LYS A 65 -27.00 -7.20 1.75
N VAL A 66 -27.22 -6.13 2.48
CA VAL A 66 -26.68 -5.94 3.83
C VAL A 66 -27.33 -6.96 4.77
N SER A 67 -26.53 -7.68 5.52
CA SER A 67 -27.00 -8.69 6.48
C SER A 67 -27.89 -8.06 7.57
N LYS A 68 -28.84 -8.82 8.11
CA LYS A 68 -29.62 -8.41 9.29
C LYS A 68 -28.73 -8.19 10.51
N LYS A 69 -27.57 -8.84 10.57
CA LYS A 69 -26.56 -8.71 11.66
C LYS A 69 -25.58 -7.54 11.43
N ALA A 70 -25.74 -6.76 10.38
CA ALA A 70 -24.87 -5.63 10.09
C ALA A 70 -24.96 -4.58 11.20
N LYS A 71 -23.79 -4.09 11.60
CA LYS A 71 -23.64 -3.09 12.66
C LYS A 71 -23.67 -1.69 12.12
N ASN A 72 -24.09 -0.73 12.93
CA ASN A 72 -23.95 0.67 12.61
C ASN A 72 -22.47 1.07 12.54
N LEU A 73 -22.15 2.07 11.73
CA LEU A 73 -20.77 2.57 11.61
C LEU A 73 -20.22 3.07 12.96
N SER A 74 -21.08 3.62 13.83
CA SER A 74 -20.69 4.00 15.19
C SER A 74 -20.27 2.82 16.05
N GLU A 75 -20.99 1.70 15.99
CA GLU A 75 -20.67 0.49 16.75
C GLU A 75 -19.37 -0.16 16.27
N LEU A 76 -19.15 -0.17 14.94
CA LEU A 76 -17.89 -0.63 14.36
C LEU A 76 -16.71 0.19 14.85
N PHE A 77 -16.89 1.49 14.98
CA PHE A 77 -15.88 2.39 15.51
C PHE A 77 -15.46 2.01 16.91
N TRP A 78 -16.38 2.05 17.86
CA TRP A 78 -16.08 1.82 19.24
C TRP A 78 -15.55 0.42 19.52
N ASN A 79 -16.10 -0.60 18.86
CA ASN A 79 -15.65 -1.97 19.01
C ASN A 79 -14.21 -2.20 18.51
N GLN A 80 -13.81 -1.51 17.47
CA GLN A 80 -12.44 -1.66 16.92
C GLN A 80 -11.44 -0.74 17.62
N PHE A 81 -11.88 0.43 18.08
CA PHE A 81 -11.04 1.36 18.83
C PHE A 81 -10.46 0.73 20.10
N PHE A 82 -11.30 0.02 20.87
CA PHE A 82 -10.87 -0.60 22.12
C PHE A 82 -10.21 -1.97 21.95
N LYS A 83 -10.51 -2.68 20.87
CA LYS A 83 -10.02 -4.05 20.65
C LYS A 83 -8.74 -4.17 19.86
N ASN A 84 -8.44 -3.23 18.99
CA ASN A 84 -7.28 -3.33 18.10
C ASN A 84 -6.30 -2.20 18.37
N LYS A 85 -5.01 -2.56 18.50
CA LYS A 85 -3.93 -1.57 18.39
C LYS A 85 -4.10 -0.83 17.06
N GLN A 86 -4.33 0.47 17.14
CA GLN A 86 -4.55 1.32 15.97
C GLN A 86 -3.36 1.21 15.02
N ASN A 87 -3.59 0.64 13.87
CA ASN A 87 -2.63 0.63 12.78
C ASN A 87 -3.03 1.65 11.70
N SER A 88 -2.10 1.98 10.83
CA SER A 88 -2.35 2.94 9.75
C SER A 88 -3.47 2.52 8.79
N HIS A 89 -3.71 1.24 8.62
CA HIS A 89 -4.81 0.75 7.79
C HIS A 89 -6.16 1.11 8.40
N PHE A 90 -6.29 0.97 9.71
CA PHE A 90 -7.51 1.31 10.43
C PHE A 90 -7.80 2.80 10.34
N VAL A 91 -6.80 3.64 10.58
CA VAL A 91 -6.95 5.11 10.49
C VAL A 91 -7.40 5.52 9.08
N ASP A 92 -6.75 5.00 8.04
CA ASP A 92 -7.11 5.30 6.65
C ASP A 92 -8.52 4.83 6.29
N TYR A 93 -8.90 3.62 6.70
CA TYR A 93 -10.24 3.09 6.49
C TYR A 93 -11.30 3.93 7.19
N TYR A 94 -11.01 4.34 8.41
CA TYR A 94 -11.92 5.13 9.22
C TYR A 94 -12.15 6.53 8.67
N MET A 95 -11.11 7.14 8.13
CA MET A 95 -11.23 8.42 7.40
C MET A 95 -12.23 8.35 6.24
N LEU A 96 -12.27 7.23 5.56
CA LEU A 96 -13.24 7.01 4.47
C LEU A 96 -14.66 6.83 4.99
N LEU A 97 -14.84 6.18 6.14
CA LEU A 97 -16.16 5.96 6.74
C LEU A 97 -16.83 7.26 7.22
N GLN A 98 -16.07 8.31 7.47
CA GLN A 98 -16.63 9.62 7.86
C GLN A 98 -17.50 10.29 6.80
N PHE A 99 -17.39 9.86 5.54
CA PHE A 99 -18.29 10.33 4.47
C PHE A 99 -19.70 9.78 4.57
N PHE A 100 -19.93 8.76 5.39
CA PHE A 100 -21.23 8.11 5.56
C PHE A 100 -21.90 8.50 6.88
N LYS A 101 -23.22 8.35 6.95
CA LYS A 101 -23.96 8.59 8.20
C LYS A 101 -23.57 7.52 9.23
N LYS A 102 -23.38 7.93 10.49
CA LYS A 102 -23.06 7.01 11.60
C LYS A 102 -24.13 5.93 11.81
N SER A 103 -25.39 6.24 11.47
CA SER A 103 -26.52 5.30 11.52
C SER A 103 -26.57 4.31 10.35
N ASN A 104 -25.73 4.48 9.31
CA ASN A 104 -25.72 3.53 8.22
C ASN A 104 -25.24 2.17 8.71
N LYS A 105 -26.02 1.15 8.41
CA LYS A 105 -25.60 -0.22 8.64
C LYS A 105 -24.56 -0.63 7.61
N THR A 106 -23.55 -1.33 8.03
CA THR A 106 -22.52 -1.83 7.16
C THR A 106 -22.17 -3.27 7.55
N ASP A 107 -21.90 -4.04 6.53
CA ASP A 107 -21.51 -5.44 6.60
C ASP A 107 -20.16 -5.66 5.88
N PHE A 108 -19.43 -4.58 5.71
CA PHE A 108 -18.12 -4.63 5.08
C PHE A 108 -17.10 -5.28 5.99
N ILE A 109 -16.33 -6.17 5.43
CA ILE A 109 -15.17 -6.75 6.09
C ILE A 109 -13.97 -5.88 5.73
N TYR A 110 -13.27 -5.44 6.75
CA TYR A 110 -11.97 -4.81 6.64
C TYR A 110 -10.88 -5.83 6.97
N SER A 111 -9.95 -6.03 6.07
CA SER A 111 -8.77 -6.83 6.35
C SER A 111 -7.59 -5.95 6.72
N SER A 112 -7.09 -6.13 7.95
CA SER A 112 -5.83 -5.53 8.40
C SER A 112 -4.60 -6.29 7.90
N GLN A 113 -4.79 -7.44 7.26
CA GLN A 113 -3.71 -8.24 6.70
C GLN A 113 -3.15 -7.61 5.43
N ASP A 114 -1.92 -7.96 5.11
CA ASP A 114 -1.23 -7.41 3.93
C ASP A 114 -1.91 -7.80 2.61
N TYR A 115 -2.59 -8.94 2.57
CA TYR A 115 -3.42 -9.37 1.46
C TYR A 115 -4.58 -10.25 1.98
N ILE A 116 -5.63 -10.40 1.18
CA ILE A 116 -6.63 -11.43 1.46
C ILE A 116 -6.06 -12.77 0.99
N ASP A 117 -5.84 -13.65 1.93
CA ASP A 117 -5.66 -15.05 1.63
C ASP A 117 -6.95 -15.61 1.01
N SER A 118 -6.80 -16.62 0.15
CA SER A 118 -7.91 -17.40 -0.39
C SER A 118 -8.83 -17.95 0.71
N ALA A 119 -8.32 -18.15 1.92
CA ALA A 119 -9.09 -18.54 3.09
C ALA A 119 -10.11 -17.49 3.53
N VAL A 120 -9.73 -16.20 3.57
CA VAL A 120 -10.68 -15.11 3.93
C VAL A 120 -11.71 -14.91 2.84
N ALA A 121 -11.32 -15.00 1.57
CA ALA A 121 -12.24 -14.93 0.44
C ALA A 121 -13.23 -16.13 0.42
N LYS A 122 -12.81 -17.31 0.87
CA LYS A 122 -13.68 -18.50 1.02
C LYS A 122 -14.64 -18.38 2.20
N GLN A 123 -14.21 -17.76 3.32
CA GLN A 123 -15.08 -17.56 4.49
C GLN A 123 -16.23 -16.58 4.22
N HIS A 124 -16.03 -15.62 3.31
CA HIS A 124 -16.99 -14.56 3.01
C HIS A 124 -17.17 -14.34 1.50
N PRO A 125 -17.58 -15.36 0.72
CA PRO A 125 -17.60 -15.26 -0.74
C PRO A 125 -18.60 -14.24 -1.29
N SER A 126 -19.60 -13.87 -0.51
CA SER A 126 -20.66 -12.92 -0.90
C SER A 126 -20.43 -11.49 -0.40
N HIS A 127 -19.49 -11.28 0.53
CA HIS A 127 -19.30 -9.98 1.16
C HIS A 127 -18.12 -9.22 0.55
N PRO A 128 -18.31 -7.94 0.22
CA PRO A 128 -17.20 -7.10 -0.20
C PRO A 128 -16.23 -6.87 0.96
N THR A 129 -14.94 -7.07 0.68
CA THR A 129 -13.87 -6.88 1.64
C THR A 129 -12.95 -5.75 1.19
N PHE A 130 -12.78 -4.75 2.03
CA PHE A 130 -11.82 -3.67 1.78
C PHE A 130 -10.40 -4.10 2.10
N VAL A 131 -9.51 -3.91 1.14
CA VAL A 131 -8.14 -4.39 1.21
C VAL A 131 -7.13 -3.36 0.73
N LYS A 132 -5.92 -3.45 1.26
CA LYS A 132 -4.77 -2.69 0.79
C LYS A 132 -4.27 -3.20 -0.56
N SER A 133 -4.24 -4.51 -0.71
CA SER A 133 -3.77 -5.18 -1.93
C SER A 133 -4.52 -6.50 -2.15
N ARG A 134 -4.50 -6.97 -3.38
CA ARG A 134 -5.12 -8.23 -3.80
C ARG A 134 -4.31 -8.89 -4.92
N PRO A 135 -4.44 -10.21 -5.14
CA PRO A 135 -3.86 -10.86 -6.31
C PRO A 135 -4.42 -10.30 -7.62
N ILE A 136 -3.59 -10.21 -8.65
CA ILE A 136 -4.00 -9.88 -10.03
C ILE A 136 -4.59 -11.14 -10.66
N SER A 137 -5.79 -11.50 -10.26
CA SER A 137 -6.47 -12.72 -10.75
C SER A 137 -7.96 -12.47 -10.93
N SER A 138 -8.64 -13.39 -11.63
CA SER A 138 -10.10 -13.34 -11.81
C SER A 138 -10.88 -13.62 -10.52
N ASN A 139 -10.26 -14.26 -9.53
CA ASN A 139 -10.95 -14.75 -8.32
C ASN A 139 -11.04 -13.70 -7.18
N ASN A 140 -10.73 -12.45 -7.44
CA ASN A 140 -10.72 -11.38 -6.41
C ASN A 140 -11.90 -10.41 -6.51
N LYS A 141 -13.03 -10.85 -7.06
CA LYS A 141 -14.22 -10.01 -7.31
C LYS A 141 -14.78 -9.29 -6.09
N ASN A 142 -14.61 -9.87 -4.90
CA ASN A 142 -15.09 -9.28 -3.64
C ASN A 142 -14.03 -8.42 -2.91
N SER A 143 -12.82 -8.34 -3.43
CA SER A 143 -11.75 -7.54 -2.84
C SER A 143 -11.75 -6.13 -3.42
N ILE A 144 -12.16 -5.16 -2.61
CA ILE A 144 -12.23 -3.75 -2.99
C ILE A 144 -10.94 -3.06 -2.55
N LEU A 145 -10.19 -2.55 -3.51
CA LEU A 145 -8.97 -1.81 -3.22
C LEU A 145 -9.28 -0.43 -2.64
N LEU A 146 -8.70 -0.15 -1.48
CA LEU A 146 -8.68 1.18 -0.89
C LEU A 146 -7.24 1.67 -0.73
N LYS A 147 -7.09 3.00 -0.68
CA LYS A 147 -5.80 3.66 -0.43
C LYS A 147 -5.42 3.52 1.04
N LEU A 148 -5.10 2.30 1.47
CA LEU A 148 -4.73 1.98 2.84
C LEU A 148 -3.22 1.98 3.04
N ASN A 149 -2.78 2.17 4.29
CA ASN A 149 -1.37 2.25 4.68
C ASN A 149 -0.62 3.40 3.99
N GLN A 150 -1.29 4.55 3.89
CA GLN A 150 -0.76 5.71 3.18
C GLN A 150 0.57 6.19 3.75
N VAL A 151 0.75 6.10 5.05
CA VAL A 151 1.99 6.50 5.73
C VAL A 151 3.23 5.73 5.26
N LYS A 152 3.05 4.51 4.74
CA LYS A 152 4.16 3.67 4.26
C LYS A 152 4.26 3.61 2.74
N LEU A 153 3.14 3.71 2.02
CA LEU A 153 3.11 3.41 0.60
C LEU A 153 3.16 4.68 -0.23
N PHE A 154 2.29 5.51 -0.27
CA PHE A 154 2.12 6.56 -1.27
C PHE A 154 3.04 7.78 -1.03
N HIS A 155 4.34 7.53 -0.99
CA HIS A 155 5.36 8.59 -0.92
C HIS A 155 5.90 8.86 -2.31
N PHE A 156 5.72 10.08 -2.74
CA PHE A 156 6.45 10.62 -3.86
C PHE A 156 7.70 11.32 -3.31
N ILE A 157 8.83 11.01 -3.90
CA ILE A 157 10.12 11.58 -3.53
C ILE A 157 10.54 12.60 -4.59
N SER A 158 11.25 13.62 -4.15
CA SER A 158 11.97 14.51 -5.06
C SER A 158 13.39 13.98 -5.20
N ASP A 159 13.67 13.32 -6.33
CA ASP A 159 15.00 12.83 -6.66
C ASP A 159 15.69 13.87 -7.53
N THR A 160 16.64 14.59 -6.97
CA THR A 160 17.39 15.65 -7.69
C THR A 160 18.59 15.10 -8.45
N LYS A 161 18.98 13.84 -8.22
CA LYS A 161 20.12 13.21 -8.88
C LYS A 161 19.72 12.67 -10.23
N LYS A 162 20.32 13.19 -11.30
CA LYS A 162 20.09 12.70 -12.67
C LYS A 162 20.56 11.26 -12.82
N PHE A 163 19.90 10.48 -13.68
CA PHE A 163 20.19 9.08 -13.93
C PHE A 163 21.65 8.82 -14.29
N GLU A 164 22.24 9.67 -15.13
CA GLU A 164 23.61 9.56 -15.60
C GLU A 164 24.64 9.64 -14.46
N HIS A 165 24.33 10.38 -13.41
CA HIS A 165 25.21 10.61 -12.27
C HIS A 165 25.03 9.56 -11.15
N LYS A 166 24.16 8.58 -11.35
CA LYS A 166 23.95 7.48 -10.41
C LYS A 166 24.96 6.34 -10.65
N LYS A 167 25.17 5.53 -9.61
CA LYS A 167 26.02 4.33 -9.69
C LYS A 167 25.42 3.34 -10.68
N ASP A 168 26.25 2.80 -11.57
CA ASP A 168 25.85 1.81 -12.57
C ASP A 168 25.68 0.41 -11.97
N GLN A 169 24.81 0.33 -10.98
CA GLN A 169 24.51 -0.87 -10.21
C GLN A 169 23.02 -0.92 -9.86
N ALA A 170 22.55 -2.11 -9.54
CA ALA A 170 21.22 -2.30 -8.98
C ALA A 170 21.26 -2.51 -7.45
N VAL A 171 20.32 -1.91 -6.74
CA VAL A 171 20.26 -1.96 -5.27
C VAL A 171 18.99 -2.65 -4.77
N TRP A 172 19.14 -3.38 -3.65
CA TRP A 172 18.00 -3.87 -2.88
C TRP A 172 18.35 -4.04 -1.39
N ARG A 173 17.42 -3.64 -0.54
CA ARG A 173 17.45 -3.92 0.89
C ARG A 173 16.08 -4.41 1.33
N GLY A 174 16.03 -5.56 1.99
CA GLY A 174 14.77 -6.11 2.45
C GLY A 174 14.89 -7.31 3.35
N ASP A 175 13.75 -7.90 3.66
CA ASP A 175 13.62 -9.10 4.48
C ASP A 175 13.29 -10.29 3.55
N VAL A 176 14.03 -11.38 3.70
CA VAL A 176 13.82 -12.61 2.92
C VAL A 176 13.01 -13.66 3.67
N ARG A 177 12.72 -13.46 4.96
CA ARG A 177 11.99 -14.43 5.77
C ARG A 177 10.64 -14.77 5.15
N ASN A 178 10.35 -16.08 5.11
CA ASN A 178 9.08 -16.58 4.57
C ASN A 178 8.79 -16.13 3.14
N ASN A 179 9.83 -15.91 2.34
CA ASN A 179 9.72 -15.54 0.94
C ASN A 179 10.81 -16.22 0.09
N SER A 180 10.47 -17.36 -0.46
CA SER A 180 11.37 -18.18 -1.27
C SER A 180 11.90 -17.47 -2.53
N ILE A 181 11.15 -16.54 -3.10
CA ILE A 181 11.58 -15.77 -4.28
C ILE A 181 12.71 -14.83 -3.90
N ARG A 182 12.55 -14.06 -2.83
CA ARG A 182 13.58 -13.14 -2.32
C ARG A 182 14.82 -13.89 -1.84
N GLU A 183 14.60 -15.00 -1.17
CA GLU A 183 15.69 -15.84 -0.68
C GLU A 183 16.51 -16.41 -1.85
N ARG A 184 15.89 -16.99 -2.84
CA ARG A 184 16.55 -17.49 -4.05
C ARG A 184 17.25 -16.37 -4.81
N PHE A 185 16.63 -15.20 -4.94
CA PHE A 185 17.23 -14.05 -5.58
C PHE A 185 18.53 -13.65 -4.87
N ILE A 186 18.50 -13.46 -3.55
CA ILE A 186 19.70 -13.00 -2.85
C ILE A 186 20.80 -14.04 -2.85
N LYS A 187 20.48 -15.33 -2.65
CA LYS A 187 21.47 -16.44 -2.69
C LYS A 187 22.21 -16.50 -4.01
N ASN A 188 21.53 -16.26 -5.11
CA ASN A 188 22.13 -16.35 -6.45
C ASN A 188 22.96 -15.14 -6.84
N PHE A 189 22.70 -13.97 -6.24
CA PHE A 189 23.23 -12.73 -6.80
C PHE A 189 23.99 -11.85 -5.78
N TYR A 190 24.10 -12.21 -4.50
CA TYR A 190 24.71 -11.35 -3.49
C TYR A 190 26.22 -11.09 -3.73
N THR A 191 26.91 -11.97 -4.44
CA THR A 191 28.32 -11.83 -4.80
C THR A 191 28.56 -11.08 -6.12
N SER A 192 27.50 -10.77 -6.86
CA SER A 192 27.63 -10.06 -8.16
C SER A 192 28.12 -8.63 -7.95
N PRO A 193 29.16 -8.18 -8.66
CA PRO A 193 29.63 -6.80 -8.58
C PRO A 193 28.64 -5.79 -9.15
N LEU A 194 27.66 -6.24 -9.95
CA LEU A 194 26.63 -5.39 -10.51
C LEU A 194 25.52 -5.04 -9.52
N PHE A 195 25.46 -5.75 -8.38
CA PHE A 195 24.34 -5.66 -7.45
C PHE A 195 24.79 -5.34 -6.03
N ASP A 196 24.30 -4.26 -5.48
CA ASP A 196 24.38 -3.97 -4.05
C ASP A 196 23.10 -4.43 -3.35
N ILE A 197 22.96 -5.73 -3.18
CA ILE A 197 21.79 -6.36 -2.57
C ILE A 197 22.10 -6.95 -1.21
N GLY A 198 21.13 -6.87 -0.29
CA GLY A 198 21.33 -7.40 1.07
C GLY A 198 20.06 -7.54 1.88
N GLN A 199 20.04 -8.56 2.73
CA GLN A 199 19.05 -8.72 3.78
C GLN A 199 19.35 -7.79 4.93
N THR A 200 18.31 -7.21 5.55
CA THR A 200 18.43 -6.27 6.67
C THR A 200 17.85 -6.80 7.99
N ASN A 201 17.37 -8.04 8.01
CA ASN A 201 16.82 -8.63 9.22
C ASN A 201 17.95 -9.14 10.15
N PRO A 202 18.12 -8.58 11.36
CA PRO A 202 19.22 -8.93 12.26
C PRO A 202 19.08 -10.32 12.91
N GLN A 203 17.96 -11.00 12.77
CA GLN A 203 17.73 -12.32 13.38
C GLN A 203 18.35 -13.49 12.61
N GLN A 204 18.98 -13.23 11.47
CA GLN A 204 19.62 -14.26 10.65
C GLN A 204 21.03 -13.79 10.30
N ASP A 205 22.01 -14.50 10.82
CA ASP A 205 23.40 -14.32 10.39
C ASP A 205 23.60 -15.10 9.07
N THR A 206 23.77 -14.35 8.00
CA THR A 206 23.92 -14.92 6.65
C THR A 206 24.97 -14.13 5.87
N PRO A 207 25.67 -14.75 4.90
CA PRO A 207 26.70 -14.06 4.09
C PRO A 207 26.18 -12.80 3.36
N TRP A 208 24.88 -12.73 3.10
CA TRP A 208 24.22 -11.61 2.43
C TRP A 208 23.61 -10.60 3.39
N MET A 209 23.94 -10.67 4.66
CA MET A 209 23.50 -9.68 5.65
C MET A 209 24.14 -8.33 5.35
N LYS A 210 23.34 -7.26 5.23
CA LYS A 210 23.82 -5.89 5.04
C LYS A 210 23.09 -4.91 5.95
N ARG A 211 23.73 -3.78 6.22
CA ARG A 211 23.12 -2.69 6.98
C ARG A 211 21.91 -2.12 6.25
N PHE A 212 20.97 -1.62 7.02
CA PHE A 212 19.84 -0.85 6.50
C PHE A 212 20.35 0.31 5.64
N MET A 213 19.67 0.54 4.51
CA MET A 213 19.96 1.64 3.61
C MET A 213 18.70 2.50 3.49
N SER A 214 18.84 3.81 3.67
CA SER A 214 17.71 4.74 3.53
C SER A 214 17.23 4.82 2.08
N ILE A 215 16.06 5.42 1.86
CA ILE A 215 15.58 5.67 0.50
C ILE A 215 16.58 6.58 -0.23
N GLU A 216 17.02 7.63 0.41
CA GLU A 216 17.96 8.61 -0.13
C GLU A 216 19.28 7.96 -0.57
N ASP A 217 19.79 7.01 0.21
CA ASP A 217 21.01 6.27 -0.16
C ASP A 217 20.77 5.30 -1.33
N GLN A 218 19.55 4.72 -1.43
CA GLN A 218 19.16 3.87 -2.57
C GLN A 218 18.98 4.68 -3.86
N LEU A 219 18.67 5.96 -3.78
CA LEU A 219 18.59 6.85 -4.95
C LEU A 219 19.95 7.12 -5.62
N ASP A 220 21.04 6.74 -4.99
CA ASP A 220 22.36 6.81 -5.62
C ASP A 220 22.58 5.78 -6.73
N TYR A 221 21.68 4.82 -6.89
CA TYR A 221 21.79 3.72 -7.84
C TYR A 221 20.89 3.92 -9.06
N LYS A 222 21.35 3.53 -10.24
CA LYS A 222 20.57 3.59 -11.47
C LYS A 222 19.36 2.66 -11.45
N PHE A 223 19.51 1.49 -10.82
CA PHE A 223 18.50 0.45 -10.85
C PHE A 223 18.07 0.09 -9.42
N ILE A 224 16.77 -0.07 -9.21
CA ILE A 224 16.20 -0.42 -7.91
C ILE A 224 15.35 -1.67 -8.08
N PHE A 225 15.73 -2.75 -7.41
CA PHE A 225 14.91 -3.96 -7.40
C PHE A 225 13.65 -3.76 -6.57
N CYS A 226 12.50 -4.02 -7.18
CA CYS A 226 11.18 -3.92 -6.57
C CYS A 226 10.56 -5.31 -6.43
N LEU A 227 11.04 -6.07 -5.45
CA LEU A 227 10.60 -7.45 -5.24
C LEU A 227 9.38 -7.55 -4.33
N GLU A 228 8.34 -8.23 -4.79
CA GLU A 228 7.16 -8.53 -3.98
C GLU A 228 7.53 -9.36 -2.75
N GLY A 229 6.87 -9.09 -1.63
CA GLY A 229 6.98 -9.87 -0.41
C GLY A 229 5.81 -10.84 -0.28
N LYS A 230 5.07 -10.73 0.85
CA LYS A 230 3.79 -11.42 1.03
C LYS A 230 2.68 -10.84 0.13
N CYS A 231 2.90 -9.63 -0.37
CA CYS A 231 2.03 -8.92 -1.30
C CYS A 231 2.89 -7.99 -2.17
N ILE A 232 2.35 -6.83 -2.54
CA ILE A 232 3.04 -5.79 -3.33
C ILE A 232 4.42 -5.42 -2.79
N SER A 233 5.29 -4.95 -3.68
CA SER A 233 6.58 -4.37 -3.30
C SER A 233 6.39 -2.96 -2.75
N THR A 234 6.73 -2.73 -1.48
CA THR A 234 6.50 -1.44 -0.83
C THR A 234 7.45 -0.34 -1.29
N ASN A 235 8.60 -0.68 -1.86
CA ASN A 235 9.55 0.29 -2.41
C ASN A 235 9.20 0.74 -3.82
N LEU A 236 8.33 0.04 -4.53
CA LEU A 236 7.91 0.37 -5.88
C LEU A 236 7.40 1.82 -6.02
N TYR A 237 6.64 2.30 -5.04
CA TYR A 237 5.99 3.61 -5.10
C TYR A 237 6.96 4.78 -5.14
N TRP A 238 7.97 4.76 -4.27
CA TRP A 238 8.99 5.80 -4.27
C TRP A 238 10.01 5.58 -5.40
N ALA A 239 10.33 4.33 -5.72
CA ALA A 239 11.25 4.03 -6.82
C ALA A 239 10.71 4.53 -8.17
N MET A 240 9.41 4.35 -8.44
CA MET A 240 8.77 4.87 -9.66
C MET A 240 8.59 6.38 -9.70
N SER A 241 8.78 7.09 -8.59
CA SER A 241 8.81 8.55 -8.55
C SER A 241 10.23 9.11 -8.57
N SER A 242 11.24 8.25 -8.75
CA SER A 242 12.66 8.63 -8.81
C SER A 242 13.16 8.71 -10.25
N ASN A 243 14.40 9.15 -10.39
CA ASN A 243 15.16 9.09 -11.64
C ASN A 243 15.89 7.74 -11.83
N SER A 244 15.55 6.72 -11.04
CA SER A 244 16.10 5.36 -11.17
C SER A 244 15.11 4.44 -11.89
N VAL A 245 15.62 3.40 -12.54
CA VAL A 245 14.78 2.40 -13.21
C VAL A 245 14.38 1.30 -12.23
N CYS A 246 13.09 0.98 -12.18
CA CYS A 246 12.59 -0.16 -11.42
C CYS A 246 12.89 -1.47 -12.16
N VAL A 247 13.51 -2.41 -11.46
CA VAL A 247 13.75 -3.78 -11.95
C VAL A 247 12.87 -4.73 -11.15
N MET A 248 11.96 -5.45 -11.80
CA MET A 248 11.01 -6.31 -11.10
C MET A 248 10.39 -7.37 -11.99
N PRO A 249 10.02 -8.52 -11.43
CA PRO A 249 9.17 -9.48 -12.14
C PRO A 249 7.80 -8.88 -12.43
N LYS A 250 7.06 -9.46 -13.37
CA LYS A 250 5.66 -9.12 -13.60
C LYS A 250 4.87 -9.16 -12.29
N PRO A 251 4.16 -8.08 -11.92
CA PRO A 251 3.42 -8.02 -10.66
C PRO A 251 2.38 -9.14 -10.54
N LYS A 252 2.32 -9.77 -9.39
CA LYS A 252 1.29 -10.76 -9.02
C LYS A 252 0.19 -10.16 -8.15
N PHE A 253 0.50 -9.07 -7.48
CA PHE A 253 -0.41 -8.33 -6.61
C PHE A 253 -0.60 -6.91 -7.10
N GLU A 254 -1.74 -6.35 -6.76
CA GLU A 254 -2.08 -4.96 -7.06
C GLU A 254 -2.68 -4.26 -5.85
N SER A 255 -2.50 -2.95 -5.81
CA SER A 255 -3.03 -2.04 -4.80
C SER A 255 -3.74 -0.85 -5.43
N TRP A 256 -3.97 0.20 -4.65
CA TRP A 256 -4.44 1.48 -5.16
C TRP A 256 -3.53 2.10 -6.25
N PHE A 257 -2.30 1.67 -6.34
CA PHE A 257 -1.35 2.10 -7.38
C PHE A 257 -1.64 1.49 -8.75
N MET A 258 -2.46 0.43 -8.82
CA MET A 258 -2.87 -0.26 -10.05
C MET A 258 -1.69 -0.99 -10.75
N GLU A 259 -0.91 -1.73 -10.00
CA GLU A 259 0.27 -2.47 -10.49
C GLU A 259 -0.05 -3.39 -11.67
N GLY A 260 -1.29 -3.89 -11.75
CA GLY A 260 -1.78 -4.67 -12.90
C GLY A 260 -1.84 -3.90 -14.24
N LYS A 261 -1.66 -2.57 -14.19
CA LYS A 261 -1.58 -1.69 -15.38
C LYS A 261 -0.14 -1.39 -15.82
N LEU A 262 0.84 -1.76 -15.02
CA LEU A 262 2.24 -1.55 -15.36
C LEU A 262 2.66 -2.46 -16.54
N LYS A 263 3.46 -1.92 -17.42
CA LYS A 263 3.95 -2.61 -18.64
C LYS A 263 5.48 -2.73 -18.57
N ASN A 264 5.97 -3.94 -18.78
CA ASN A 264 7.41 -4.19 -18.97
C ASN A 264 7.92 -3.42 -20.21
N GLY A 265 9.15 -2.93 -20.14
CA GLY A 265 9.77 -2.11 -21.17
C GLY A 265 9.26 -0.67 -21.26
N VAL A 266 8.23 -0.30 -20.44
CA VAL A 266 7.68 1.06 -20.42
C VAL A 266 7.76 1.65 -19.00
N HIS A 267 7.32 0.92 -18.01
CA HIS A 267 7.28 1.38 -16.62
C HIS A 267 8.35 0.73 -15.75
N TYR A 268 8.84 -0.44 -16.13
CA TYR A 268 9.88 -1.22 -15.46
C TYR A 268 10.56 -2.18 -16.43
N ILE A 269 11.70 -2.72 -16.05
CA ILE A 269 12.41 -3.77 -16.74
C ILE A 269 12.51 -5.02 -15.89
#